data_82e67f575f3ea64952ce2b5296db0080
#
_entry.id   82e67f575f3ea64952ce2b5296db0080
#
_cell.length_a   1.000
_cell.length_b   1.000
_cell.length_c   1.000
_cell.angle_alpha   90.00
_cell.angle_beta   90.00
_cell.angle_gamma   90.00
#
_symmetry.space_group_name_H-M   'P 1'
#
loop_
_entity.id
_entity.type
_entity.pdbx_description
1 polymer ?
#
loop_
_entity_poly.entity_id
_entity_poly.type
_entity_poly.pdbx_seq_one_letter_code
_entity_poly.pdbx_strand_id
1 'polypeptide(L)'
;MNTLALAPLKNVFTHIDRLGAWSADLPLRLFLAWEFFEAGLEKWNGPNWFAQLQFPFPFHLLPAEVNWQLSMWIELIAPVLLLLGLGTRLASATLIVLTVVAIAAVHWPAHWSSLAELGLGYSISDHGHGNYKLPLIYLVALLPLLLKGAGRMSLDQLLRQTPRGQVN
;
A
#
# COMPACT_ATOMS: atom_id res chain seq x y z
N MET A 1 -27.66 24.68 -29.70
CA MET A 1 -27.01 24.66 -28.39
C MET A 1 -25.55 25.04 -28.60
N ASN A 2 -25.10 26.15 -27.95
CA ASN A 2 -23.83 26.83 -28.28
C ASN A 2 -22.59 25.96 -27.96
N THR A 3 -21.98 25.40 -28.97
CA THR A 3 -20.68 24.67 -28.87
C THR A 3 -19.51 25.58 -28.44
N LEU A 4 -19.64 26.89 -28.60
CA LEU A 4 -18.66 27.91 -28.20
C LEU A 4 -18.51 28.05 -26.67
N ALA A 5 -19.56 27.84 -25.90
CA ALA A 5 -19.51 27.95 -24.43
C ALA A 5 -18.78 26.78 -23.73
N LEU A 6 -18.59 25.65 -24.41
CA LEU A 6 -17.92 24.47 -23.87
C LEU A 6 -16.41 24.39 -24.18
N ALA A 7 -15.90 25.26 -25.03
CA ALA A 7 -14.50 25.28 -25.42
C ALA A 7 -13.52 25.51 -24.23
N PRO A 8 -13.75 26.49 -23.34
CA PRO A 8 -12.86 26.69 -22.19
C PRO A 8 -12.88 25.50 -21.22
N LEU A 9 -14.04 24.87 -21.01
CA LEU A 9 -14.15 23.67 -20.17
C LEU A 9 -13.38 22.48 -20.76
N LYS A 10 -13.46 22.26 -22.07
CA LYS A 10 -12.66 21.21 -22.73
C LYS A 10 -11.16 21.42 -22.54
N ASN A 11 -10.66 22.65 -22.63
CA ASN A 11 -9.26 22.96 -22.41
C ASN A 11 -8.84 22.64 -20.97
N VAL A 12 -9.66 23.01 -19.98
CA VAL A 12 -9.39 22.71 -18.57
C VAL A 12 -9.31 21.18 -18.34
N PHE A 13 -10.28 20.43 -18.84
CA PHE A 13 -10.26 18.96 -18.71
C PHE A 13 -9.05 18.34 -19.41
N THR A 14 -8.68 18.82 -20.58
CA THR A 14 -7.46 18.35 -21.29
C THR A 14 -6.18 18.58 -20.45
N HIS A 15 -6.09 19.73 -19.76
CA HIS A 15 -4.96 19.99 -18.85
C HIS A 15 -4.98 19.08 -17.62
N ILE A 16 -6.15 18.88 -17.01
CA ILE A 16 -6.32 17.96 -15.88
C ILE A 16 -5.95 16.52 -16.28
N ASP A 17 -6.41 16.06 -17.45
CA ASP A 17 -6.09 14.73 -17.97
C ASP A 17 -4.58 14.55 -18.19
N ARG A 18 -3.91 15.58 -18.75
CA ARG A 18 -2.45 15.57 -18.92
C ARG A 18 -1.73 15.50 -17.57
N LEU A 19 -2.11 16.35 -16.61
CA LEU A 19 -1.54 16.34 -15.25
C LEU A 19 -1.78 14.98 -14.58
N GLY A 20 -3.01 14.48 -14.64
CA GLY A 20 -3.37 13.18 -14.10
C GLY A 20 -2.56 12.03 -14.72
N ALA A 21 -2.36 12.05 -16.03
CA ALA A 21 -1.54 11.05 -16.72
C ALA A 21 -0.06 11.04 -16.26
N TRP A 22 0.45 12.15 -15.72
CA TRP A 22 1.82 12.28 -15.26
C TRP A 22 1.98 12.01 -13.75
N SER A 23 1.08 12.51 -12.94
CA SER A 23 1.29 12.63 -11.50
C SER A 23 0.23 11.94 -10.62
N ALA A 24 -0.84 11.36 -11.17
CA ALA A 24 -1.93 10.80 -10.37
C ALA A 24 -1.48 9.70 -9.39
N ASP A 25 -0.47 8.92 -9.74
CA ASP A 25 0.03 7.83 -8.90
C ASP A 25 1.02 8.33 -7.83
N LEU A 26 1.57 9.55 -7.95
CA LEU A 26 2.57 10.10 -7.04
C LEU A 26 2.02 10.38 -5.63
N PRO A 27 0.89 11.09 -5.44
CA PRO A 27 0.33 11.31 -4.10
C PRO A 27 0.03 10.01 -3.36
N LEU A 28 -0.47 9.01 -4.09
CA LEU A 28 -0.78 7.69 -3.52
C LEU A 28 0.49 6.97 -3.06
N ARG A 29 1.56 7.03 -3.86
CA ARG A 29 2.87 6.47 -3.51
C ARG A 29 3.47 7.17 -2.28
N LEU A 30 3.39 8.51 -2.23
CA LEU A 30 3.88 9.30 -1.09
C LEU A 30 3.13 8.95 0.20
N PHE A 31 1.80 8.90 0.13
CA PHE A 31 0.95 8.55 1.26
C PHE A 31 1.28 7.15 1.79
N LEU A 32 1.24 6.13 0.93
CA LEU A 32 1.52 4.75 1.34
C LEU A 32 2.96 4.57 1.80
N ALA A 33 3.92 5.23 1.15
CA ALA A 33 5.32 5.18 1.58
C ALA A 33 5.50 5.75 2.99
N TRP A 34 4.81 6.84 3.32
CA TRP A 34 4.86 7.42 4.66
C TRP A 34 4.28 6.46 5.71
N GLU A 35 3.05 6.00 5.51
CA GLU A 35 2.33 5.14 6.46
C GLU A 35 3.09 3.85 6.79
N PHE A 36 3.58 3.15 5.76
CA PHE A 36 4.33 1.91 5.98
C PHE A 36 5.74 2.15 6.54
N PHE A 37 6.41 3.23 6.14
CA PHE A 37 7.73 3.54 6.66
C PHE A 37 7.68 3.92 8.14
N GLU A 38 6.67 4.67 8.56
CA GLU A 38 6.42 4.99 9.97
C GLU A 38 6.21 3.72 10.79
N ALA A 39 5.36 2.78 10.33
CA ALA A 39 5.16 1.49 10.98
C ALA A 39 6.45 0.66 11.07
N GLY A 40 7.30 0.70 10.05
CA GLY A 40 8.61 0.07 10.06
C GLY A 40 9.57 0.69 11.08
N LEU A 41 9.59 2.02 11.20
CA LEU A 41 10.39 2.73 12.20
C LEU A 41 9.91 2.47 13.63
N GLU A 42 8.60 2.37 13.87
CA GLU A 42 8.06 1.98 15.17
C GLU A 42 8.57 0.60 15.59
N LYS A 43 8.60 -0.37 14.66
CA LYS A 43 9.16 -1.70 14.93
C LYS A 43 10.68 -1.67 15.15
N TRP A 44 11.39 -0.87 14.38
CA TRP A 44 12.84 -0.71 14.54
C TRP A 44 13.24 -0.19 15.92
N ASN A 45 12.48 0.75 16.47
CA ASN A 45 12.76 1.39 17.75
C ASN A 45 12.03 0.76 18.94
N GLY A 46 11.05 -0.11 18.69
CA GLY A 46 10.17 -0.69 19.70
C GLY A 46 10.53 -2.15 20.08
N PRO A 47 9.93 -2.65 21.16
CA PRO A 47 10.06 -4.04 21.55
C PRO A 47 9.27 -4.97 20.62
N ASN A 48 9.77 -6.20 20.44
CA ASN A 48 9.04 -7.22 19.71
C ASN A 48 7.83 -7.75 20.52
N TRP A 49 6.63 -7.45 20.04
CA TRP A 49 5.37 -7.89 20.65
C TRP A 49 4.69 -9.03 19.85
N PHE A 50 5.31 -9.52 18.78
CA PHE A 50 4.75 -10.59 17.93
C PHE A 50 4.64 -11.95 18.63
N ALA A 51 5.37 -12.16 19.73
CA ALA A 51 5.30 -13.39 20.52
C ALA A 51 3.88 -13.70 21.06
N GLN A 52 3.01 -12.69 21.15
CA GLN A 52 1.65 -12.81 21.63
C GLN A 52 0.61 -13.01 20.51
N LEU A 53 1.03 -12.95 19.25
CA LEU A 53 0.15 -13.02 18.10
C LEU A 53 -0.01 -14.45 17.56
N GLN A 54 -1.17 -14.70 16.99
CA GLN A 54 -1.44 -15.90 16.22
C GLN A 54 -1.42 -15.55 14.73
N PHE A 55 -0.36 -16.00 14.05
CA PHE A 55 -0.21 -15.73 12.62
C PHE A 55 -1.00 -16.73 11.77
N PRO A 56 -1.57 -16.31 10.62
CA PRO A 56 -2.19 -17.22 9.66
C PRO A 56 -1.13 -18.06 8.94
N PHE A 57 -1.57 -19.16 8.27
CA PHE A 57 -0.70 -19.93 7.39
C PHE A 57 -0.16 -19.05 6.24
N PRO A 58 1.11 -19.18 5.88
CA PRO A 58 2.16 -20.07 6.41
C PRO A 58 2.97 -19.46 7.58
N PHE A 59 2.72 -18.23 7.97
CA PHE A 59 3.54 -17.44 8.90
C PHE A 59 3.56 -18.00 10.33
N HIS A 60 2.54 -18.75 10.74
CA HIS A 60 2.54 -19.44 12.04
C HIS A 60 3.64 -20.54 12.16
N LEU A 61 4.20 -20.98 11.03
CA LEU A 61 5.32 -21.93 11.02
C LEU A 61 6.67 -21.26 11.34
N LEU A 62 6.74 -19.93 11.30
CA LEU A 62 7.93 -19.16 11.56
C LEU A 62 7.95 -18.71 13.04
N PRO A 63 9.15 -18.65 13.66
CA PRO A 63 9.28 -18.00 14.97
C PRO A 63 8.80 -16.54 14.93
N ALA A 64 8.24 -16.07 16.05
CA ALA A 64 7.76 -14.69 16.17
C ALA A 64 8.85 -13.64 15.83
N GLU A 65 10.10 -13.92 16.20
CA GLU A 65 11.24 -13.08 15.89
C GLU A 65 11.47 -12.95 14.37
N VAL A 66 11.34 -14.05 13.63
CA VAL A 66 11.48 -14.04 12.16
C VAL A 66 10.36 -13.24 11.52
N ASN A 67 9.12 -13.41 11.97
CA ASN A 67 7.97 -12.63 11.49
C ASN A 67 8.15 -11.13 11.79
N TRP A 68 8.67 -10.79 12.98
CA TRP A 68 8.98 -9.42 13.38
C TRP A 68 9.99 -8.77 12.44
N GLN A 69 11.15 -9.42 12.27
CA GLN A 69 12.21 -8.93 11.39
C GLN A 69 11.73 -8.82 9.95
N LEU A 70 10.99 -9.82 9.46
CA LEU A 70 10.46 -9.82 8.09
C LEU A 70 9.49 -8.65 7.87
N SER A 71 8.53 -8.42 8.78
CA SER A 71 7.58 -7.33 8.67
C SER A 71 8.29 -5.97 8.73
N MET A 72 9.20 -5.78 9.68
CA MET A 72 9.98 -4.56 9.86
C MET A 72 10.78 -4.20 8.60
N TRP A 73 11.53 -5.15 8.03
CA TRP A 73 12.33 -4.89 6.83
C TRP A 73 11.47 -4.64 5.60
N ILE A 74 10.34 -5.33 5.45
CA ILE A 74 9.39 -5.05 4.37
C ILE A 74 8.86 -3.62 4.50
N GLU A 75 8.46 -3.21 5.70
CA GLU A 75 7.92 -1.88 5.97
C GLU A 75 8.97 -0.75 5.89
N LEU A 76 10.25 -1.05 5.93
CA LEU A 76 11.31 -0.07 5.70
C LEU A 76 11.72 -0.01 4.21
N ILE A 77 11.84 -1.16 3.54
CA ILE A 77 12.38 -1.22 2.16
C ILE A 77 11.29 -0.94 1.12
N ALA A 78 10.13 -1.59 1.21
CA ALA A 78 9.09 -1.44 0.19
C ALA A 78 8.56 0.00 0.05
N PRO A 79 8.40 0.80 1.12
CA PRO A 79 8.06 2.22 1.02
C PRO A 79 9.10 3.05 0.25
N VAL A 80 10.38 2.79 0.45
CA VAL A 80 11.45 3.46 -0.30
C VAL A 80 11.35 3.13 -1.79
N LEU A 81 11.08 1.86 -2.12
CA LEU A 81 10.84 1.44 -3.51
C LEU A 81 9.60 2.11 -4.12
N LEU A 82 8.51 2.24 -3.35
CA LEU A 82 7.31 2.99 -3.76
C LEU A 82 7.62 4.46 -4.01
N LEU A 83 8.35 5.11 -3.10
CA LEU A 83 8.73 6.52 -3.20
C LEU A 83 9.52 6.78 -4.49
N LEU A 84 10.53 5.95 -4.76
CA LEU A 84 11.36 6.03 -5.95
C LEU A 84 10.62 5.59 -7.23
N GLY A 85 9.53 4.84 -7.08
CA GLY A 85 8.84 4.20 -8.19
C GLY A 85 9.69 3.13 -8.86
N LEU A 86 10.42 2.35 -8.07
CA LEU A 86 11.28 1.27 -8.52
C LEU A 86 10.68 -0.09 -8.10
N GLY A 87 10.44 -0.96 -9.07
CA GLY A 87 9.80 -2.24 -8.80
C GLY A 87 8.43 -2.11 -8.12
N THR A 88 7.68 -1.06 -8.43
CA THR A 88 6.46 -0.65 -7.73
C THR A 88 5.43 -1.76 -7.60
N ARG A 89 5.27 -2.58 -8.64
CA ARG A 89 4.33 -3.71 -8.59
C ARG A 89 4.73 -4.76 -7.56
N LEU A 90 6.03 -5.07 -7.48
CA LEU A 90 6.55 -6.03 -6.51
C LEU A 90 6.43 -5.47 -5.09
N ALA A 91 6.83 -4.22 -4.86
CA ALA A 91 6.69 -3.55 -3.57
C ALA A 91 5.22 -3.52 -3.11
N SER A 92 4.28 -3.16 -4.02
CA SER A 92 2.85 -3.16 -3.72
C SER A 92 2.33 -4.56 -3.39
N ALA A 93 2.73 -5.59 -4.15
CA ALA A 93 2.33 -6.98 -3.87
C ALA A 93 2.82 -7.44 -2.50
N THR A 94 4.06 -7.14 -2.16
CA THR A 94 4.65 -7.49 -0.85
C THR A 94 3.91 -6.78 0.29
N LEU A 95 3.61 -5.47 0.15
CA LEU A 95 2.84 -4.72 1.14
C LEU A 95 1.39 -5.21 1.25
N ILE A 96 0.76 -5.65 0.16
CA ILE A 96 -0.57 -6.27 0.20
C ILE A 96 -0.54 -7.55 1.05
N VAL A 97 0.43 -8.44 0.79
CA VAL A 97 0.57 -9.68 1.58
C VAL A 97 0.79 -9.35 3.05
N LEU A 98 1.70 -8.43 3.37
CA LEU A 98 1.97 -7.99 4.73
C LEU A 98 0.70 -7.44 5.39
N THR A 99 -0.06 -6.59 4.70
CA THR A 99 -1.29 -5.98 5.23
C THR A 99 -2.40 -7.01 5.46
N VAL A 100 -2.54 -8.01 4.57
CA VAL A 100 -3.50 -9.12 4.75
C VAL A 100 -3.13 -9.93 6.01
N VAL A 101 -1.85 -10.23 6.20
CA VAL A 101 -1.36 -10.93 7.40
C VAL A 101 -1.60 -10.08 8.65
N ALA A 102 -1.33 -8.77 8.60
CA ALA A 102 -1.59 -7.85 9.71
C ALA A 102 -3.08 -7.77 10.07
N ILE A 103 -3.96 -7.71 9.06
CA ILE A 103 -5.41 -7.79 9.30
C ILE A 103 -5.74 -9.07 10.08
N ALA A 104 -5.28 -10.21 9.60
CA ALA A 104 -5.64 -11.51 10.20
C ALA A 104 -5.05 -11.71 11.60
N ALA A 105 -3.81 -11.22 11.85
CA ALA A 105 -3.10 -11.48 13.11
C ALA A 105 -3.35 -10.41 14.19
N VAL A 106 -3.67 -9.16 13.80
CA VAL A 106 -3.70 -8.02 14.72
C VAL A 106 -5.05 -7.31 14.72
N HIS A 107 -5.63 -7.08 13.55
CA HIS A 107 -6.75 -6.13 13.38
C HIS A 107 -8.12 -6.81 13.29
N TRP A 108 -8.14 -8.14 13.05
CA TRP A 108 -9.38 -8.89 12.96
C TRP A 108 -9.95 -9.19 14.35
N PRO A 109 -11.27 -9.10 14.59
CA PRO A 109 -11.84 -9.44 15.88
C PRO A 109 -11.63 -10.92 16.20
N ALA A 110 -11.26 -11.20 17.44
CA ALA A 110 -11.05 -12.59 17.92
C ALA A 110 -12.34 -13.42 17.88
N HIS A 111 -13.48 -12.78 18.13
CA HIS A 111 -14.82 -13.40 18.14
C HIS A 111 -15.82 -12.45 17.49
N TRP A 112 -16.73 -13.01 16.73
CA TRP A 112 -17.90 -12.30 16.16
C TRP A 112 -19.01 -13.32 15.91
N SER A 113 -20.24 -12.97 16.23
CA SER A 113 -21.42 -13.84 16.12
C SER A 113 -22.34 -13.45 14.98
N SER A 114 -22.21 -12.22 14.45
CA SER A 114 -23.04 -11.70 13.37
C SER A 114 -22.24 -10.75 12.47
N LEU A 115 -22.71 -10.56 11.23
CA LEU A 115 -22.13 -9.58 10.29
C LEU A 115 -22.25 -8.13 10.82
N ALA A 116 -23.26 -7.84 11.62
CA ALA A 116 -23.41 -6.53 12.25
C ALA A 116 -22.29 -6.31 13.29
N GLU A 117 -21.99 -7.32 14.10
CA GLU A 117 -20.91 -7.26 15.07
C GLU A 117 -19.54 -7.18 14.38
N LEU A 118 -19.31 -7.98 13.34
CA LEU A 118 -18.11 -7.87 12.52
C LEU A 118 -17.95 -6.45 11.97
N GLY A 119 -19.04 -5.82 11.52
CA GLY A 119 -19.05 -4.44 11.01
C GLY A 119 -18.57 -3.39 12.03
N LEU A 120 -18.66 -3.64 13.33
CA LEU A 120 -18.13 -2.75 14.36
C LEU A 120 -16.61 -2.63 14.30
N GLY A 121 -15.91 -3.66 13.82
CA GLY A 121 -14.46 -3.66 13.61
C GLY A 121 -14.02 -2.78 12.42
N TYR A 122 -14.96 -2.25 11.60
CA TYR A 122 -14.64 -1.22 10.61
C TYR A 122 -14.41 0.14 11.29
N SER A 123 -13.45 0.16 12.18
CA SER A 123 -13.04 1.28 13.04
C SER A 123 -11.52 1.46 12.97
N ILE A 124 -11.04 2.67 13.33
CA ILE A 124 -9.61 2.96 13.47
C ILE A 124 -9.12 2.49 14.85
N SER A 125 -9.92 2.75 15.89
CA SER A 125 -9.60 2.36 17.27
C SER A 125 -10.27 1.03 17.60
N ASP A 126 -9.55 0.15 18.29
CA ASP A 126 -10.13 -1.10 18.76
C ASP A 126 -10.98 -0.86 20.02
N HIS A 127 -12.24 -1.27 19.93
CA HIS A 127 -13.22 -1.23 21.02
C HIS A 127 -13.67 -2.66 21.40
N GLY A 128 -12.81 -3.67 21.20
CA GLY A 128 -13.08 -5.07 21.45
C GLY A 128 -13.66 -5.82 20.24
N HIS A 129 -13.79 -5.16 19.10
CA HIS A 129 -14.32 -5.73 17.84
C HIS A 129 -13.30 -5.70 16.69
N GLY A 130 -12.02 -5.43 17.00
CA GLY A 130 -10.96 -5.20 16.02
C GLY A 130 -10.97 -3.77 15.47
N ASN A 131 -10.02 -3.50 14.55
CA ASN A 131 -9.80 -2.16 13.99
C ASN A 131 -9.25 -2.21 12.55
N TYR A 132 -9.83 -3.05 11.70
CA TYR A 132 -9.31 -3.34 10.36
C TYR A 132 -9.57 -2.25 9.30
N LYS A 133 -10.16 -1.09 9.64
CA LYS A 133 -10.51 -0.03 8.68
C LYS A 133 -9.29 0.54 7.96
N LEU A 134 -8.24 0.95 8.69
CA LEU A 134 -7.03 1.52 8.07
C LEU A 134 -6.30 0.50 7.20
N PRO A 135 -6.00 -0.73 7.67
CA PRO A 135 -5.40 -1.74 6.81
C PRO A 135 -6.21 -2.03 5.55
N LEU A 136 -7.54 -2.04 5.63
CA LEU A 136 -8.39 -2.24 4.46
C LEU A 136 -8.27 -1.09 3.45
N ILE A 137 -8.18 0.17 3.93
CA ILE A 137 -7.94 1.34 3.08
C ILE A 137 -6.58 1.21 2.38
N TYR A 138 -5.53 0.76 3.09
CA TYR A 138 -4.21 0.54 2.48
C TYR A 138 -4.24 -0.54 1.40
N LEU A 139 -4.97 -1.64 1.61
CA LEU A 139 -5.15 -2.67 0.58
C LEU A 139 -5.77 -2.07 -0.70
N VAL A 140 -6.87 -1.31 -0.55
CA VAL A 140 -7.54 -0.66 -1.69
C VAL A 140 -6.60 0.33 -2.38
N ALA A 141 -5.83 1.11 -1.61
CA ALA A 141 -4.89 2.09 -2.12
C ALA A 141 -3.66 1.47 -2.82
N LEU A 142 -3.25 0.26 -2.45
CA LEU A 142 -2.15 -0.48 -3.09
C LEU A 142 -2.56 -1.11 -4.44
N LEU A 143 -3.85 -1.41 -4.66
CA LEU A 143 -4.31 -2.04 -5.90
C LEU A 143 -3.99 -1.26 -7.17
N PRO A 144 -4.22 0.07 -7.28
CA PRO A 144 -3.82 0.83 -8.44
C PRO A 144 -2.32 0.73 -8.75
N LEU A 145 -1.46 0.76 -7.71
CA LEU A 145 -0.02 0.66 -7.86
C LEU A 145 0.42 -0.73 -8.30
N LEU A 146 -0.23 -1.78 -7.82
CA LEU A 146 -0.02 -3.14 -8.28
C LEU A 146 -0.39 -3.30 -9.76
N LEU A 147 -1.56 -2.82 -10.16
CA LEU A 147 -2.12 -3.02 -11.50
C LEU A 147 -1.45 -2.14 -12.55
N LYS A 148 -1.29 -0.82 -12.27
CA LYS A 148 -0.73 0.16 -13.20
C LYS A 148 0.80 0.28 -13.10
N GLY A 149 1.35 0.10 -11.89
CA GLY A 149 2.74 0.41 -11.56
C GLY A 149 2.92 1.87 -11.15
N ALA A 150 4.15 2.35 -11.20
CA ALA A 150 4.57 3.64 -10.64
C ALA A 150 4.17 4.89 -11.45
N GLY A 151 3.56 4.72 -12.63
CA GLY A 151 3.25 5.85 -13.52
C GLY A 151 4.48 6.43 -14.21
N ARG A 152 4.31 7.63 -14.80
CA ARG A 152 5.36 8.27 -15.64
C ARG A 152 6.48 8.90 -14.81
N MET A 153 6.19 9.39 -13.61
CA MET A 153 7.18 9.98 -12.69
C MET A 153 7.80 8.89 -11.81
N SER A 154 8.62 8.01 -12.41
CA SER A 154 9.19 6.86 -11.70
C SER A 154 10.49 6.38 -12.32
N LEU A 155 11.33 5.73 -11.50
CA LEU A 155 12.55 5.06 -11.98
C LEU A 155 12.21 3.88 -12.90
N ASP A 156 11.11 3.17 -12.66
CA ASP A 156 10.62 2.11 -13.56
C ASP A 156 10.42 2.62 -14.98
N GLN A 157 9.93 3.86 -15.14
CA GLN A 157 9.72 4.45 -16.45
C GLN A 157 11.03 4.87 -17.11
N LEU A 158 11.96 5.45 -16.36
CA LEU A 158 13.28 5.80 -16.86
C LEU A 158 14.04 4.58 -17.36
N LEU A 159 14.03 3.49 -16.60
CA LEU A 159 14.68 2.23 -16.99
C LEU A 159 14.06 1.59 -18.24
N ARG A 160 12.75 1.79 -18.47
CA ARG A 160 12.07 1.29 -19.70
C ARG A 160 12.42 2.10 -20.93
N GLN A 161 12.74 3.40 -20.77
CA GLN A 161 13.05 4.30 -21.87
C GLN A 161 14.53 4.23 -22.30
N THR A 162 15.40 3.63 -21.48
CA THR A 162 16.80 3.41 -21.85
C THR A 162 16.84 2.37 -23.00
N PRO A 163 17.30 2.73 -24.21
CA PRO A 163 17.37 1.77 -25.30
C PRO A 163 18.26 0.60 -24.87
N ARG A 164 17.74 -0.63 -24.93
CA ARG A 164 18.61 -1.81 -24.88
C ARG A 164 19.57 -1.67 -26.06
N GLY A 165 20.84 -1.38 -25.75
CA GLY A 165 21.87 -1.24 -26.77
C GLY A 165 21.73 -2.34 -27.79
N GLN A 166 21.66 -1.96 -29.05
CA GLN A 166 21.82 -2.87 -30.18
C GLN A 166 23.20 -3.54 -29.99
N VAL A 167 23.21 -4.75 -29.50
CA VAL A 167 24.38 -5.62 -29.59
C VAL A 167 24.36 -6.11 -31.03
N ASN A 168 25.16 -5.46 -31.86
CA ASN A 168 25.52 -5.95 -33.19
C ASN A 168 26.40 -7.18 -33.05
#